data_e854478b79081cb8781ba0ed8938d076
#
_entry.id   e854478b79081cb8781ba0ed8938d076
#
_cell.length_a   1.000
_cell.length_b   1.000
_cell.length_c   1.000
_cell.angle_alpha   90.00
_cell.angle_beta   90.00
_cell.angle_gamma   90.00
#
_symmetry.space_group_name_H-M   'P 1'
#
loop_
_entity.id
_entity.type
_entity.pdbx_description
1 polymer ?
#
loop_
_entity_poly.entity_id
_entity_poly.type
_entity_poly.pdbx_seq_one_letter_code
_entity_poly.pdbx_strand_id
1 'polypeptide(L)'
;MLFFIIGSICSIIYSSFEESAPYHNILYAFNYLASFIFTIEYGVRIVAAPVQYASCNHAWKARLRYLFSFYGLIDFVAIIPFMVIYVYKETPHVHLVVLTYVLIIFKLIRYSRSFQMIGTVLRTVREELVTAYTACGIMLGFSGILMYYIERYAQPEAFENIGDGFWWAIVAFTTVGYGDIYPITPLGRLLSSIISLIGIAMIAIPTGIISSAFMSMLIEKKQKGKKQFINVIYGTRNPT
;
A
#
# COMPACT_ATOMS: atom_id res chain seq x y z
N MET A 1 -14.67 -15.48 -2.03
CA MET A 1 -13.46 -14.82 -1.48
C MET A 1 -13.68 -13.37 -1.08
N LEU A 2 -14.14 -12.50 -1.97
CA LEU A 2 -14.35 -11.07 -1.65
C LEU A 2 -15.26 -10.88 -0.42
N PHE A 3 -16.34 -11.66 -0.32
CA PHE A 3 -17.24 -11.65 0.84
C PHE A 3 -16.52 -11.93 2.17
N PHE A 4 -15.64 -12.93 2.22
CA PHE A 4 -14.89 -13.26 3.43
C PHE A 4 -13.85 -12.20 3.79
N ILE A 5 -13.22 -11.56 2.80
CA ILE A 5 -12.27 -10.47 3.03
C ILE A 5 -13.01 -9.27 3.65
N ILE A 6 -14.07 -8.81 3.01
CA ILE A 6 -14.86 -7.67 3.49
C ILE A 6 -15.50 -7.99 4.84
N GLY A 7 -16.08 -9.17 4.98
CA GLY A 7 -16.69 -9.62 6.23
C GLY A 7 -15.71 -9.67 7.39
N SER A 8 -14.47 -10.16 7.17
CA SER A 8 -13.44 -10.15 8.21
C SER A 8 -13.04 -8.73 8.62
N ILE A 9 -12.90 -7.81 7.66
CA ILE A 9 -12.59 -6.41 7.96
C ILE A 9 -13.74 -5.77 8.76
N CYS A 10 -14.98 -5.94 8.32
CA CYS A 10 -16.15 -5.42 9.04
C CYS A 10 -16.28 -6.03 10.45
N SER A 11 -16.01 -7.34 10.58
CA SER A 11 -16.03 -8.05 11.86
C SER A 11 -15.02 -7.45 12.85
N ILE A 12 -13.80 -7.13 12.38
CA ILE A 12 -12.76 -6.53 13.24
C ILE A 12 -13.14 -5.12 13.66
N ILE A 13 -13.62 -4.31 12.70
CA ILE A 13 -14.07 -2.95 13.01
C ILE A 13 -15.20 -3.01 14.05
N TYR A 14 -16.19 -3.88 13.84
CA TYR A 14 -17.29 -4.02 14.77
C TYR A 14 -16.86 -4.55 16.15
N SER A 15 -15.87 -5.45 16.21
CA SER A 15 -15.34 -5.98 17.46
C SER A 15 -14.64 -4.93 18.34
N SER A 16 -14.31 -3.76 17.79
CA SER A 16 -13.73 -2.65 18.56
C SER A 16 -14.75 -1.83 19.35
N PHE A 17 -16.05 -2.02 19.10
CA PHE A 17 -17.11 -1.33 19.83
C PHE A 17 -17.57 -2.17 21.04
N GLU A 18 -17.86 -1.53 22.17
CA GLU A 18 -18.35 -2.21 23.40
C GLU A 18 -19.66 -2.98 23.17
N GLU A 19 -20.51 -2.48 22.28
CA GLU A 19 -21.77 -3.12 21.86
C GLU A 19 -21.58 -4.49 21.19
N SER A 20 -20.37 -4.81 20.76
CA SER A 20 -20.03 -6.09 20.13
C SER A 20 -19.92 -7.26 21.13
N ALA A 21 -19.84 -6.98 22.43
CA ALA A 21 -19.61 -7.98 23.48
C ALA A 21 -20.51 -9.22 23.38
N PRO A 22 -21.83 -9.12 23.14
CA PRO A 22 -22.71 -10.27 23.00
C PRO A 22 -22.43 -11.14 21.77
N TYR A 23 -21.79 -10.56 20.75
CA TYR A 23 -21.56 -11.18 19.45
C TYR A 23 -20.12 -11.67 19.25
N HIS A 24 -19.24 -11.50 20.24
CA HIS A 24 -17.82 -11.86 20.14
C HIS A 24 -17.63 -13.30 19.64
N ASN A 25 -18.34 -14.26 20.17
CA ASN A 25 -18.20 -15.66 19.76
C ASN A 25 -18.56 -15.88 18.27
N ILE A 26 -19.57 -15.18 17.77
CA ILE A 26 -20.00 -15.26 16.36
C ILE A 26 -18.93 -14.60 15.46
N LEU A 27 -18.42 -13.45 15.85
CA LEU A 27 -17.37 -12.75 15.12
C LEU A 27 -16.07 -13.56 15.06
N TYR A 28 -15.69 -14.19 16.18
CA TYR A 28 -14.53 -15.10 16.21
C TYR A 28 -14.74 -16.33 15.32
N ALA A 29 -15.92 -16.96 15.40
CA ALA A 29 -16.23 -18.11 14.55
C ALA A 29 -16.20 -17.76 13.06
N PHE A 30 -16.71 -16.60 12.67
CA PHE A 30 -16.65 -16.10 11.30
C PHE A 30 -15.23 -15.86 10.84
N ASN A 31 -14.40 -15.17 11.65
CA ASN A 31 -13.01 -14.89 11.31
C ASN A 31 -12.16 -16.18 11.24
N TYR A 32 -12.44 -17.14 12.12
CA TYR A 32 -11.80 -18.47 12.07
C TYR A 32 -12.15 -19.20 10.77
N LEU A 33 -13.44 -19.23 10.40
CA LEU A 33 -13.90 -19.83 9.14
C LEU A 33 -13.27 -19.14 7.94
N ALA A 34 -13.22 -17.81 7.91
CA ALA A 34 -12.59 -17.05 6.84
C ALA A 34 -11.09 -17.39 6.69
N SER A 35 -10.35 -17.44 7.80
CA SER A 35 -8.93 -17.78 7.82
C SER A 35 -8.68 -19.23 7.37
N PHE A 36 -9.55 -20.18 7.73
CA PHE A 36 -9.51 -21.55 7.25
C PHE A 36 -9.71 -21.61 5.72
N ILE A 37 -10.68 -20.89 5.19
CA ILE A 37 -10.93 -20.78 3.74
C ILE A 37 -9.72 -20.17 3.02
N PHE A 38 -9.09 -19.12 3.59
CA PHE A 38 -7.88 -18.53 3.02
C PHE A 38 -6.70 -19.49 3.02
N THR A 39 -6.60 -20.37 4.03
CA THR A 39 -5.58 -21.43 4.09
C THR A 39 -5.75 -22.45 2.97
N ILE A 40 -6.99 -22.91 2.75
CA ILE A 40 -7.31 -23.81 1.62
C ILE A 40 -7.00 -23.15 0.29
N GLU A 41 -7.43 -21.89 0.10
CA GLU A 41 -7.16 -21.12 -1.12
C GLU A 41 -5.66 -21.04 -1.41
N TYR A 42 -4.85 -20.73 -0.39
CA TYR A 42 -3.41 -20.65 -0.53
C TYR A 42 -2.78 -22.00 -0.92
N GLY A 43 -3.20 -23.08 -0.27
CA GLY A 43 -2.75 -24.43 -0.63
C GLY A 43 -3.05 -24.80 -2.07
N VAL A 44 -4.28 -24.54 -2.54
CA VAL A 44 -4.69 -24.76 -3.95
C VAL A 44 -3.82 -23.94 -4.90
N ARG A 45 -3.50 -22.69 -4.56
CA ARG A 45 -2.66 -21.81 -5.39
C ARG A 45 -1.22 -22.27 -5.47
N ILE A 46 -0.65 -22.80 -4.38
CA ILE A 46 0.70 -23.39 -4.39
C ILE A 46 0.72 -24.63 -5.30
N VAL A 47 -0.32 -25.45 -5.26
CA VAL A 47 -0.42 -26.62 -6.15
C VAL A 47 -0.58 -26.20 -7.60
N ALA A 48 -1.35 -25.16 -7.88
CA ALA A 48 -1.59 -24.63 -9.22
C ALA A 48 -0.45 -23.73 -9.75
N ALA A 49 0.53 -23.36 -8.95
CA ALA A 49 1.63 -22.46 -9.33
C ALA A 49 2.41 -22.92 -10.59
N PRO A 50 2.66 -24.22 -10.85
CA PRO A 50 3.33 -24.65 -12.07
C PRO A 50 2.57 -24.29 -13.35
N VAL A 51 1.24 -24.24 -13.31
CA VAL A 51 0.41 -23.84 -14.45
C VAL A 51 0.55 -22.33 -14.72
N GLN A 52 0.62 -21.52 -13.65
CA GLN A 52 0.76 -20.07 -13.75
C GLN A 52 2.18 -19.66 -14.18
N TYR A 53 3.20 -20.40 -13.75
CA TYR A 53 4.62 -20.13 -14.03
C TYR A 53 5.19 -21.21 -14.97
N ALA A 54 4.52 -21.47 -16.10
CA ALA A 54 4.89 -22.48 -17.10
C ALA A 54 6.32 -22.29 -17.69
N SER A 55 6.91 -21.09 -17.53
CA SER A 55 8.31 -20.81 -17.92
C SER A 55 9.36 -21.47 -17.03
N CYS A 56 8.96 -22.06 -15.89
CA CYS A 56 9.88 -22.73 -14.98
C CYS A 56 10.02 -24.21 -15.38
N ASN A 57 11.25 -24.70 -15.61
CA ASN A 57 11.53 -26.08 -15.99
C ASN A 57 11.11 -27.14 -14.94
N HIS A 58 10.89 -26.74 -13.68
CA HIS A 58 10.54 -27.64 -12.58
C HIS A 58 9.38 -27.09 -11.75
N ALA A 59 8.43 -27.93 -11.41
CA ALA A 59 7.25 -27.57 -10.62
C ALA A 59 7.60 -26.94 -9.26
N TRP A 60 8.65 -27.42 -8.59
CA TRP A 60 9.08 -26.88 -7.29
C TRP A 60 9.61 -25.45 -7.39
N LYS A 61 10.33 -25.11 -8.49
CA LYS A 61 10.80 -23.72 -8.75
C LYS A 61 9.62 -22.78 -8.98
N ALA A 62 8.58 -23.24 -9.68
CA ALA A 62 7.36 -22.47 -9.87
C ALA A 62 6.64 -22.20 -8.54
N ARG A 63 6.57 -23.21 -7.64
CA ARG A 63 5.99 -23.05 -6.30
C ARG A 63 6.78 -22.06 -5.44
N LEU A 64 8.13 -22.18 -5.41
CA LEU A 64 8.97 -21.21 -4.69
C LEU A 64 8.82 -19.80 -5.26
N ARG A 65 8.77 -19.66 -6.59
CA ARG A 65 8.54 -18.34 -7.22
C ARG A 65 7.20 -17.74 -6.83
N TYR A 66 6.16 -18.57 -6.68
CA TYR A 66 4.87 -18.13 -6.19
C TYR A 66 4.94 -17.69 -4.72
N LEU A 67 5.56 -18.48 -3.84
CA LEU A 67 5.71 -18.17 -2.41
C LEU A 67 6.37 -16.82 -2.18
N PHE A 68 7.43 -16.50 -2.92
CA PHE A 68 8.15 -15.23 -2.84
C PHE A 68 7.59 -14.14 -3.77
N SER A 69 6.48 -14.39 -4.48
CA SER A 69 5.80 -13.37 -5.25
C SER A 69 5.00 -12.43 -4.34
N PHE A 70 4.76 -11.19 -4.80
CA PHE A 70 3.95 -10.22 -4.07
C PHE A 70 2.57 -10.80 -3.66
N TYR A 71 1.91 -11.50 -4.57
CA TYR A 71 0.63 -12.14 -4.28
C TYR A 71 0.75 -13.35 -3.35
N GLY A 72 1.83 -14.12 -3.45
CA GLY A 72 2.10 -15.25 -2.57
C GLY A 72 2.34 -14.81 -1.13
N LEU A 73 3.07 -13.70 -0.93
CA LEU A 73 3.30 -13.10 0.38
C LEU A 73 2.00 -12.56 1.01
N ILE A 74 1.15 -11.87 0.23
CA ILE A 74 -0.17 -11.42 0.70
C ILE A 74 -1.04 -12.60 1.13
N ASP A 75 -1.07 -13.67 0.33
CA ASP A 75 -1.84 -14.86 0.66
C ASP A 75 -1.29 -15.57 1.90
N PHE A 76 0.04 -15.58 2.09
CA PHE A 76 0.68 -16.13 3.28
C PHE A 76 0.33 -15.33 4.54
N VAL A 77 0.43 -14.01 4.49
CA VAL A 77 0.07 -13.13 5.62
C VAL A 77 -1.38 -13.35 6.06
N ALA A 78 -2.29 -13.63 5.12
CA ALA A 78 -3.70 -13.88 5.45
C ALA A 78 -3.94 -15.20 6.20
N ILE A 79 -2.95 -16.11 6.30
CA ILE A 79 -3.03 -17.35 7.05
C ILE A 79 -2.51 -17.17 8.49
N ILE A 80 -1.69 -16.17 8.74
CA ILE A 80 -1.07 -15.94 10.05
C ILE A 80 -2.12 -15.92 11.17
N PRO A 81 -3.29 -15.25 11.05
CA PRO A 81 -4.31 -15.27 12.10
C PRO A 81 -4.76 -16.68 12.48
N PHE A 82 -4.94 -17.55 11.48
CA PHE A 82 -5.31 -18.96 11.72
C PHE A 82 -4.22 -19.71 12.47
N MET A 83 -2.96 -19.54 12.05
CA MET A 83 -1.81 -20.16 12.71
C MET A 83 -1.66 -19.68 14.14
N VAL A 84 -1.80 -18.38 14.39
CA VAL A 84 -1.66 -17.80 15.74
C VAL A 84 -2.78 -18.29 16.66
N ILE A 85 -4.03 -18.29 16.20
CA ILE A 85 -5.16 -18.80 17.01
C ILE A 85 -5.03 -20.30 17.31
N TYR A 86 -4.52 -21.09 16.35
CA TYR A 86 -4.34 -22.52 16.52
C TYR A 86 -3.24 -22.86 17.53
N VAL A 87 -2.12 -22.13 17.51
CA VAL A 87 -0.94 -22.37 18.35
C VAL A 87 -1.13 -21.80 19.76
N TYR A 88 -1.74 -20.62 19.88
CA TYR A 88 -1.87 -19.91 21.15
C TYR A 88 -3.35 -19.89 21.58
N LYS A 89 -3.79 -20.97 22.22
CA LYS A 89 -5.17 -21.13 22.73
C LYS A 89 -5.59 -20.08 23.77
N GLU A 90 -4.63 -19.50 24.49
CA GLU A 90 -4.86 -18.42 25.46
C GLU A 90 -3.92 -17.26 25.15
N THR A 91 -4.46 -16.16 24.59
CA THR A 91 -3.60 -15.13 24.00
C THR A 91 -3.50 -13.85 24.81
N PRO A 92 -2.30 -13.48 25.30
CA PRO A 92 -1.97 -12.09 25.61
C PRO A 92 -1.69 -11.24 24.36
N HIS A 93 -1.70 -11.82 23.14
CA HIS A 93 -1.27 -11.14 21.91
C HIS A 93 -2.42 -10.84 20.92
N VAL A 94 -3.60 -10.48 21.44
CA VAL A 94 -4.75 -10.08 20.62
C VAL A 94 -4.38 -9.01 19.60
N HIS A 95 -3.49 -8.08 19.95
CA HIS A 95 -3.04 -7.01 19.05
C HIS A 95 -2.31 -7.53 17.80
N LEU A 96 -1.52 -8.60 17.91
CA LEU A 96 -0.86 -9.22 16.75
C LEU A 96 -1.86 -9.88 15.80
N VAL A 97 -2.89 -10.51 16.36
CA VAL A 97 -3.97 -11.12 15.57
C VAL A 97 -4.73 -10.02 14.81
N VAL A 98 -5.11 -8.94 15.48
CA VAL A 98 -5.78 -7.79 14.84
C VAL A 98 -4.91 -7.20 13.72
N LEU A 99 -3.62 -7.00 13.96
CA LEU A 99 -2.70 -6.48 12.96
C LEU A 99 -2.65 -7.36 11.70
N THR A 100 -2.60 -8.69 11.87
CA THR A 100 -2.58 -9.61 10.72
C THR A 100 -3.90 -9.60 9.96
N TYR A 101 -5.04 -9.41 10.62
CA TYR A 101 -6.31 -9.23 9.94
C TYR A 101 -6.38 -7.94 9.13
N VAL A 102 -5.80 -6.83 9.63
CA VAL A 102 -5.71 -5.59 8.85
C VAL A 102 -4.94 -5.83 7.54
N LEU A 103 -3.91 -6.66 7.57
CA LEU A 103 -3.14 -7.01 6.37
C LEU A 103 -3.93 -7.82 5.33
N ILE A 104 -5.05 -8.47 5.72
CA ILE A 104 -5.96 -9.14 4.79
C ILE A 104 -6.55 -8.16 3.76
N ILE A 105 -6.63 -6.86 4.07
CA ILE A 105 -7.09 -5.83 3.15
C ILE A 105 -6.28 -5.85 1.83
N PHE A 106 -4.99 -6.20 1.90
CA PHE A 106 -4.14 -6.31 0.71
C PHE A 106 -4.57 -7.43 -0.25
N LYS A 107 -5.35 -8.43 0.21
CA LYS A 107 -5.96 -9.43 -0.70
C LYS A 107 -6.94 -8.77 -1.69
N LEU A 108 -7.54 -7.62 -1.34
CA LEU A 108 -8.42 -6.88 -2.25
C LEU A 108 -7.69 -6.44 -3.53
N ILE A 109 -6.39 -6.15 -3.44
CA ILE A 109 -5.56 -5.76 -4.60
C ILE A 109 -5.64 -6.81 -5.69
N ARG A 110 -5.64 -8.10 -5.31
CA ARG A 110 -5.72 -9.21 -6.26
C ARG A 110 -7.08 -9.33 -6.95
N TYR A 111 -8.17 -9.00 -6.25
CA TYR A 111 -9.53 -9.16 -6.75
C TYR A 111 -10.05 -7.93 -7.48
N SER A 112 -9.40 -6.80 -7.35
CA SER A 112 -9.80 -5.55 -7.99
C SER A 112 -8.96 -5.27 -9.24
N ARG A 113 -9.62 -5.22 -10.40
CA ARG A 113 -9.00 -4.83 -11.68
C ARG A 113 -8.42 -3.41 -11.62
N SER A 114 -9.05 -2.53 -10.86
CA SER A 114 -8.61 -1.15 -10.69
C SER A 114 -7.25 -1.07 -9.98
N PHE A 115 -7.06 -1.83 -8.89
CA PHE A 115 -5.77 -1.90 -8.21
C PHE A 115 -4.67 -2.52 -9.09
N GLN A 116 -4.99 -3.56 -9.87
CA GLN A 116 -4.03 -4.14 -10.81
C GLN A 116 -3.62 -3.13 -11.90
N MET A 117 -4.56 -2.30 -12.36
CA MET A 117 -4.28 -1.23 -13.32
C MET A 117 -3.34 -0.17 -12.71
N ILE A 118 -3.59 0.26 -11.47
CA ILE A 118 -2.71 1.18 -10.75
C ILE A 118 -1.28 0.58 -10.65
N GLY A 119 -1.16 -0.68 -10.27
CA GLY A 119 0.13 -1.37 -10.20
C GLY A 119 0.85 -1.43 -11.56
N THR A 120 0.12 -1.56 -12.66
CA THR A 120 0.69 -1.52 -14.01
C THR A 120 1.17 -0.11 -14.36
N VAL A 121 0.37 0.93 -14.09
CA VAL A 121 0.76 2.34 -14.28
C VAL A 121 2.05 2.66 -13.53
N LEU A 122 2.11 2.35 -12.23
CA LEU A 122 3.29 2.61 -11.41
C LEU A 122 4.55 1.90 -11.93
N ARG A 123 4.40 0.70 -12.48
CA ARG A 123 5.52 -0.03 -13.12
C ARG A 123 5.98 0.63 -14.41
N THR A 124 5.06 1.19 -15.18
CA THR A 124 5.38 1.84 -16.46
C THR A 124 6.22 3.10 -16.25
N VAL A 125 5.92 3.87 -15.21
CA VAL A 125 6.61 5.15 -14.90
C VAL A 125 7.55 5.05 -13.70
N ARG A 126 8.06 3.85 -13.42
CA ARG A 126 8.88 3.61 -12.22
C ARG A 126 10.16 4.44 -12.19
N GLU A 127 10.80 4.66 -13.33
CA GLU A 127 12.09 5.37 -13.44
C GLU A 127 11.89 6.85 -13.16
N GLU A 128 10.84 7.44 -13.72
CA GLU A 128 10.43 8.81 -13.48
C GLU A 128 10.03 9.01 -12.01
N LEU A 129 9.29 8.06 -11.44
CA LEU A 129 8.91 8.11 -10.03
C LEU A 129 10.12 8.00 -9.10
N VAL A 130 11.06 7.09 -9.37
CA VAL A 130 12.30 6.96 -8.59
C VAL A 130 13.07 8.27 -8.59
N THR A 131 13.22 8.90 -9.76
CA THR A 131 13.89 10.20 -9.90
C THR A 131 13.17 11.27 -9.08
N ALA A 132 11.84 11.39 -9.23
CA ALA A 132 11.04 12.37 -8.52
C ALA A 132 11.10 12.17 -6.99
N TYR A 133 10.92 10.94 -6.50
CA TYR A 133 10.98 10.65 -5.06
C TYR A 133 12.39 10.80 -4.49
N THR A 134 13.44 10.53 -5.27
CA THR A 134 14.83 10.79 -4.85
C THR A 134 15.06 12.28 -4.65
N ALA A 135 14.60 13.12 -5.59
CA ALA A 135 14.70 14.57 -5.45
C ALA A 135 13.90 15.08 -4.24
N CYS A 136 12.66 14.58 -4.04
CA CYS A 136 11.87 14.88 -2.85
C CYS A 136 12.59 14.48 -1.56
N GLY A 137 13.19 13.29 -1.51
CA GLY A 137 13.92 12.79 -0.35
C GLY A 137 15.13 13.63 0.00
N ILE A 138 15.91 14.06 -1.01
CA ILE A 138 17.06 14.96 -0.80
C ILE A 138 16.59 16.31 -0.22
N MET A 139 15.55 16.90 -0.81
CA MET A 139 15.01 18.17 -0.33
C MET A 139 14.43 18.06 1.08
N LEU A 140 13.71 16.98 1.38
CA LEU A 140 13.18 16.71 2.71
C LEU A 140 14.32 16.55 3.73
N GLY A 141 15.36 15.79 3.37
CA GLY A 141 16.53 15.60 4.21
C GLY A 141 17.25 16.90 4.50
N PHE A 142 17.50 17.70 3.47
CA PHE A 142 18.10 19.02 3.61
C PHE A 142 17.27 19.94 4.50
N SER A 143 15.97 20.00 4.27
CA SER A 143 15.04 20.86 5.03
C SER A 143 14.95 20.45 6.51
N GLY A 144 14.88 19.15 6.80
CA GLY A 144 14.84 18.63 8.17
C GLY A 144 16.11 18.92 8.95
N ILE A 145 17.28 18.68 8.36
CA ILE A 145 18.57 18.97 8.98
C ILE A 145 18.72 20.48 9.22
N LEU A 146 18.40 21.30 8.22
CA LEU A 146 18.53 22.73 8.32
C LEU A 146 17.62 23.30 9.42
N MET A 147 16.35 22.88 9.47
CA MET A 147 15.40 23.32 10.50
C MET A 147 15.85 22.93 11.90
N TYR A 148 16.34 21.68 12.07
CA TYR A 148 16.87 21.23 13.35
C TYR A 148 18.00 22.15 13.85
N TYR A 149 18.98 22.49 13.01
CA TYR A 149 20.10 23.33 13.45
C TYR A 149 19.70 24.78 13.75
N ILE A 150 18.65 25.29 13.10
CA ILE A 150 18.16 26.65 13.34
C ILE A 150 17.36 26.76 14.63
N GLU A 151 16.49 25.76 14.89
CA GLU A 151 15.51 25.83 15.97
C GLU A 151 15.99 25.18 17.30
N ARG A 152 16.92 24.25 17.26
CA ARG A 152 17.35 23.49 18.44
C ARG A 152 17.81 24.34 19.63
N TYR A 153 18.37 25.51 19.39
CA TYR A 153 18.82 26.41 20.46
C TYR A 153 17.68 27.24 21.05
N ALA A 154 16.68 27.54 20.25
CA ALA A 154 15.52 28.33 20.67
C ALA A 154 14.45 27.46 21.33
N GLN A 155 14.33 26.19 20.94
CA GLN A 155 13.35 25.24 21.45
C GLN A 155 13.94 23.80 21.52
N PRO A 156 14.84 23.56 22.46
CA PRO A 156 15.56 22.27 22.58
C PRO A 156 14.63 21.09 22.89
N GLU A 157 13.48 21.33 23.52
CA GLU A 157 12.48 20.30 23.83
C GLU A 157 11.69 19.85 22.60
N ALA A 158 11.49 20.72 21.60
CA ALA A 158 10.76 20.41 20.38
C ALA A 158 11.67 19.84 19.28
N PHE A 159 12.94 20.24 19.27
CA PHE A 159 13.97 19.76 18.35
C PHE A 159 15.13 19.11 19.11
N GLU A 160 14.85 18.00 19.81
CA GLU A 160 15.84 17.27 20.59
C GLU A 160 16.91 16.65 19.71
N ASN A 161 16.51 16.11 18.57
CA ASN A 161 17.37 15.41 17.62
C ASN A 161 16.99 15.71 16.16
N ILE A 162 17.84 15.26 15.23
CA ILE A 162 17.59 15.45 13.78
C ILE A 162 16.28 14.79 13.32
N GLY A 163 15.84 13.72 13.97
CA GLY A 163 14.57 13.06 13.66
C GLY A 163 13.36 13.97 13.79
N ASP A 164 13.37 14.88 14.77
CA ASP A 164 12.30 15.88 14.97
C ASP A 164 12.29 16.89 13.82
N GLY A 165 13.46 17.27 13.31
CA GLY A 165 13.58 18.08 12.10
C GLY A 165 13.03 17.36 10.86
N PHE A 166 13.29 16.05 10.70
CA PHE A 166 12.71 15.24 9.64
C PHE A 166 11.18 15.11 9.78
N TRP A 167 10.71 14.89 11.00
CA TRP A 167 9.27 14.84 11.28
C TRP A 167 8.59 16.13 10.84
N TRP A 168 9.12 17.28 11.29
CA TRP A 168 8.62 18.58 10.88
C TRP A 168 8.63 18.73 9.35
N ALA A 169 9.73 18.38 8.69
CA ALA A 169 9.85 18.51 7.24
C ALA A 169 8.80 17.64 6.51
N ILE A 170 8.60 16.39 6.92
CA ILE A 170 7.57 15.51 6.35
C ILE A 170 6.19 16.17 6.49
N VAL A 171 5.86 16.63 7.69
CA VAL A 171 4.55 17.22 8.00
C VAL A 171 4.32 18.53 7.21
N ALA A 172 5.38 19.34 7.04
CA ALA A 172 5.32 20.57 6.25
C ALA A 172 5.19 20.28 4.75
N PHE A 173 6.01 19.37 4.19
CA PHE A 173 5.98 19.02 2.77
C PHE A 173 4.65 18.35 2.38
N THR A 174 4.12 17.47 3.22
CA THR A 174 2.84 16.81 2.96
C THR A 174 1.62 17.72 3.18
N THR A 175 1.84 18.96 3.59
CA THR A 175 0.80 19.94 3.88
C THR A 175 -0.17 19.53 5.00
N VAL A 176 0.23 18.58 5.87
CA VAL A 176 -0.60 18.10 7.00
C VAL A 176 -0.62 19.13 8.12
N GLY A 177 0.57 19.62 8.56
CA GLY A 177 0.69 20.70 9.53
C GLY A 177 0.07 20.38 10.90
N TYR A 178 0.46 19.28 11.56
CA TYR A 178 -0.08 18.90 12.88
C TYR A 178 0.05 20.02 13.93
N GLY A 179 1.10 20.87 13.83
CA GLY A 179 1.33 21.96 14.77
C GLY A 179 1.95 21.53 16.09
N ASP A 180 2.38 20.29 16.20
CA ASP A 180 3.13 19.75 17.33
C ASP A 180 4.56 20.29 17.39
N ILE A 181 5.22 20.39 16.22
CA ILE A 181 6.53 20.98 16.03
C ILE A 181 6.47 22.03 14.93
N TYR A 182 6.93 23.24 15.21
CA TYR A 182 6.93 24.35 14.25
C TYR A 182 8.04 25.37 14.58
N PRO A 183 8.59 26.10 13.58
CA PRO A 183 9.65 27.08 13.82
C PRO A 183 9.13 28.31 14.58
N ILE A 184 9.89 28.74 15.61
CA ILE A 184 9.60 29.95 16.39
C ILE A 184 10.55 31.09 16.06
N THR A 185 11.78 30.78 15.60
CA THR A 185 12.74 31.82 15.25
C THR A 185 12.36 32.57 13.97
N PRO A 186 12.71 33.84 13.81
CA PRO A 186 12.45 34.59 12.58
C PRO A 186 13.05 33.92 11.33
N LEU A 187 14.29 33.38 11.47
CA LEU A 187 14.97 32.66 10.39
C LEU A 187 14.28 31.35 10.05
N GLY A 188 13.88 30.56 11.05
CA GLY A 188 13.14 29.32 10.87
C GLY A 188 11.80 29.54 10.20
N ARG A 189 11.07 30.60 10.56
CA ARG A 189 9.80 30.98 9.92
C ARG A 189 9.97 31.38 8.47
N LEU A 190 11.00 32.16 8.15
CA LEU A 190 11.31 32.54 6.78
C LEU A 190 11.63 31.30 5.93
N LEU A 191 12.52 30.45 6.44
CA LEU A 191 12.89 29.21 5.76
C LEU A 191 11.70 28.23 5.62
N SER A 192 10.88 28.10 6.66
CA SER A 192 9.65 27.31 6.60
C SER A 192 8.75 27.75 5.46
N SER A 193 8.58 29.05 5.26
CA SER A 193 7.77 29.58 4.18
C SER A 193 8.31 29.20 2.80
N ILE A 194 9.63 29.32 2.59
CA ILE A 194 10.29 28.93 1.33
C ILE A 194 10.19 27.42 1.12
N ILE A 195 10.51 26.63 2.14
CA ILE A 195 10.48 25.17 2.11
C ILE A 195 9.07 24.67 1.82
N SER A 196 8.04 25.26 2.40
CA SER A 196 6.64 24.89 2.14
C SER A 196 6.23 25.12 0.69
N LEU A 197 6.62 26.25 0.09
CA LEU A 197 6.35 26.53 -1.32
C LEU A 197 7.05 25.52 -2.25
N ILE A 198 8.32 25.20 -1.96
CA ILE A 198 9.07 24.17 -2.70
C ILE A 198 8.43 22.79 -2.49
N GLY A 199 8.03 22.46 -1.26
CA GLY A 199 7.38 21.20 -0.91
C GLY A 199 6.13 20.93 -1.73
N ILE A 200 5.25 21.93 -1.90
CA ILE A 200 4.06 21.82 -2.74
C ILE A 200 4.43 21.48 -4.19
N ALA A 201 5.42 22.17 -4.77
CA ALA A 201 5.88 21.89 -6.12
C ALA A 201 6.48 20.48 -6.26
N MET A 202 7.26 20.05 -5.27
CA MET A 202 7.92 18.75 -5.27
C MET A 202 6.92 17.58 -5.20
N ILE A 203 5.85 17.69 -4.41
CA ILE A 203 4.80 16.66 -4.35
C ILE A 203 3.94 16.63 -5.62
N ALA A 204 3.76 17.79 -6.27
CA ALA A 204 3.01 17.86 -7.52
C ALA A 204 3.66 17.03 -8.65
N ILE A 205 5.00 16.87 -8.67
CA ILE A 205 5.73 16.15 -9.72
C ILE A 205 5.35 14.66 -9.75
N PRO A 206 5.52 13.85 -8.68
CA PRO A 206 5.09 12.45 -8.68
C PRO A 206 3.61 12.27 -8.98
N THR A 207 2.77 13.16 -8.45
CA THR A 207 1.31 13.13 -8.68
C THR A 207 0.99 13.37 -10.16
N GLY A 208 1.65 14.32 -10.80
CA GLY A 208 1.51 14.60 -12.23
C GLY A 208 1.95 13.43 -13.11
N ILE A 209 3.09 12.80 -12.79
CA ILE A 209 3.60 11.61 -13.50
C ILE A 209 2.57 10.47 -13.44
N ILE A 210 2.07 10.15 -12.24
CA ILE A 210 1.08 9.08 -12.05
C ILE A 210 -0.23 9.39 -12.80
N SER A 211 -0.73 10.62 -12.68
CA SER A 211 -1.98 11.05 -13.31
C SER A 211 -1.89 11.00 -14.83
N SER A 212 -0.78 11.49 -15.41
CA SER A 212 -0.53 11.46 -16.85
C SER A 212 -0.46 10.02 -17.39
N ALA A 213 0.29 9.15 -16.72
CA ALA A 213 0.43 7.75 -17.10
C ALA A 213 -0.89 6.98 -17.01
N PHE A 214 -1.68 7.26 -15.98
CA PHE A 214 -3.01 6.66 -15.82
C PHE A 214 -3.95 7.10 -16.94
N MET A 215 -3.98 8.37 -17.28
CA MET A 215 -4.80 8.90 -18.36
C MET A 215 -4.38 8.31 -19.72
N SER A 216 -3.08 8.23 -20.00
CA SER A 216 -2.54 7.62 -21.23
C SER A 216 -2.99 6.17 -21.39
N MET A 217 -2.93 5.38 -20.30
CA MET A 217 -3.39 3.99 -20.29
C MET A 217 -4.90 3.86 -20.55
N LEU A 218 -5.72 4.75 -19.98
CA LEU A 218 -7.17 4.76 -20.24
C LEU A 218 -7.50 5.07 -21.71
N ILE A 219 -6.81 6.05 -22.29
CA ILE A 219 -6.98 6.43 -23.71
C ILE A 219 -6.59 5.26 -24.61
N GLU A 220 -5.44 4.62 -24.37
CA GLU A 220 -5.00 3.47 -25.15
C GLU A 220 -5.98 2.31 -25.08
N LYS A 221 -6.50 1.99 -23.89
CA LYS A 221 -7.52 0.95 -23.69
C LYS A 221 -8.79 1.25 -24.48
N LYS A 222 -9.23 2.51 -24.46
CA LYS A 222 -10.43 2.95 -25.22
C LYS A 222 -10.22 2.83 -26.73
N GLN A 223 -9.04 3.21 -27.23
CA GLN A 223 -8.69 3.10 -28.64
C GLN A 223 -8.61 1.64 -29.10
N LYS A 224 -7.99 0.74 -28.32
CA LYS A 224 -7.93 -0.70 -28.61
C LYS A 224 -9.33 -1.30 -28.66
N GLY A 225 -10.20 -0.96 -27.73
CA GLY A 225 -11.60 -1.41 -27.75
C GLY A 225 -12.36 -0.93 -29.00
N LYS A 226 -12.17 0.34 -29.40
CA LYS A 226 -12.79 0.89 -30.61
C LYS A 226 -12.29 0.19 -31.89
N LYS A 227 -10.97 -0.05 -31.99
CA LYS A 227 -10.38 -0.79 -33.14
C LYS A 227 -10.92 -2.22 -33.21
N GLN A 228 -11.00 -2.93 -32.09
CA GLN A 228 -11.53 -4.28 -32.04
C GLN A 228 -13.01 -4.33 -32.47
N PHE A 229 -13.82 -3.38 -32.01
CA PHE A 229 -15.21 -3.25 -32.38
C PHE A 229 -15.39 -3.00 -33.91
N ILE A 230 -14.57 -2.11 -34.49
CA ILE A 230 -14.57 -1.83 -35.93
C ILE A 230 -14.17 -3.08 -36.71
N ASN A 231 -13.13 -3.80 -36.29
CA ASN A 231 -12.70 -5.04 -36.98
C ASN A 231 -13.77 -6.13 -36.93
N VAL A 232 -14.54 -6.22 -35.85
CA VAL A 232 -15.66 -7.18 -35.75
C VAL A 232 -16.79 -6.81 -36.70
N ILE A 233 -17.14 -5.51 -36.79
CA ILE A 233 -18.25 -5.06 -37.64
C ILE A 233 -17.90 -5.14 -39.15
N TYR A 234 -16.70 -4.68 -39.50
CA TYR A 234 -16.32 -4.53 -40.92
C TYR A 234 -15.54 -5.73 -41.47
N GLY A 235 -15.33 -6.79 -40.68
CA GLY A 235 -14.75 -8.06 -41.14
C GLY A 235 -13.33 -7.93 -41.70
N THR A 236 -12.58 -6.86 -41.39
CA THR A 236 -11.22 -6.69 -41.85
C THR A 236 -10.30 -7.67 -41.09
N ARG A 237 -10.11 -8.88 -41.69
CA ARG A 237 -9.01 -9.77 -41.33
C ARG A 237 -7.69 -9.01 -41.51
N ASN A 238 -6.88 -8.91 -40.48
CA ASN A 238 -5.50 -8.48 -40.64
C ASN A 238 -4.84 -9.35 -41.71
N PRO A 239 -4.19 -8.77 -42.73
CA PRO A 239 -3.24 -9.53 -43.51
C PRO A 239 -2.07 -9.92 -42.60
N THR A 240 -1.74 -11.19 -42.61
CA THR A 240 -0.62 -11.86 -41.96
C THR A 240 0.70 -11.17 -42.23
#